data_747fe6ea955fb6d5db586d4417d352cc
#
_entry.id   747fe6ea955fb6d5db586d4417d352cc
#
_cell.length_a   1.000
_cell.length_b   1.000
_cell.length_c   1.000
_cell.angle_alpha   90.00
_cell.angle_beta   90.00
_cell.angle_gamma   90.00
#
_symmetry.space_group_name_H-M   'P 1'
#
loop_
_entity.id
_entity.type
_entity.pdbx_description
1 polymer ?
#
loop_
_entity_poly.entity_id
_entity_poly.type
_entity_poly.pdbx_seq_one_letter_code
_entity_poly.pdbx_strand_id
1 'polypeptide(L)'
;MGHVGLTPQAISVIGGFRAQGRTAVRARQLLDDALRLQDAGCFSIVLECVPANVAAAITETLEIPTIGIGAGGGTSGQVLVFHDMLGMLSHPHHQEFVPKFCKKYAKVGHAIQEGLSQFKEEVEAGVFPGDEYSPYLMSDGEIEKFDALLESDAEERRIKHDVVATKMCQADEFEALKLYGSNKNDEKKE
;
A
#
# COMPACT_ATOMS: atom_id res chain seq x y z
N MET A 1 0.28 -28.48 -2.68
CA MET A 1 -1.12 -28.14 -3.00
C MET A 1 -1.18 -27.74 -4.47
N GLY A 2 -2.09 -28.34 -5.24
CA GLY A 2 -2.32 -28.00 -6.65
C GLY A 2 -3.31 -26.85 -6.82
N HIS A 3 -3.40 -26.30 -8.05
CA HIS A 3 -4.35 -25.22 -8.39
C HIS A 3 -4.76 -25.40 -9.87
N VAL A 4 -6.06 -25.54 -10.13
CA VAL A 4 -6.61 -25.64 -11.48
C VAL A 4 -7.80 -24.69 -11.66
N GLY A 5 -8.15 -24.44 -12.92
CA GLY A 5 -9.16 -23.45 -13.29
C GLY A 5 -8.54 -22.11 -13.64
N LEU A 6 -9.03 -21.02 -13.07
CA LEU A 6 -8.39 -19.71 -13.23
C LEU A 6 -7.10 -19.69 -12.41
N THR A 7 -5.99 -19.44 -13.06
CA THR A 7 -4.67 -19.26 -12.44
C THR A 7 -4.25 -17.80 -12.66
N PRO A 8 -4.33 -16.91 -11.65
CA PRO A 8 -4.08 -15.47 -11.81
C PRO A 8 -2.73 -15.13 -12.44
N GLN A 9 -1.70 -15.91 -12.13
CA GLN A 9 -0.35 -15.76 -12.71
C GLN A 9 -0.27 -16.04 -14.21
N ALA A 10 -1.24 -16.80 -14.76
CA ALA A 10 -1.31 -17.12 -16.19
C ALA A 10 -2.37 -16.29 -16.95
N ILE A 11 -2.82 -15.19 -16.39
CA ILE A 11 -3.95 -14.40 -16.90
C ILE A 11 -3.74 -13.91 -18.34
N SER A 12 -2.51 -13.59 -18.72
CA SER A 12 -2.14 -13.18 -20.08
C SER A 12 -2.32 -14.33 -21.11
N VAL A 13 -2.16 -15.58 -20.68
CA VAL A 13 -2.31 -16.77 -21.50
C VAL A 13 -3.78 -17.23 -21.57
N ILE A 14 -4.50 -17.09 -20.44
CA ILE A 14 -5.90 -17.54 -20.29
C ILE A 14 -6.89 -16.54 -20.91
N GLY A 15 -6.45 -15.31 -21.23
CA GLY A 15 -7.28 -14.28 -21.86
C GLY A 15 -8.17 -13.50 -20.87
N GLY A 16 -7.69 -13.27 -19.65
CA GLY A 16 -8.36 -12.48 -18.62
C GLY A 16 -9.04 -13.31 -17.53
N PHE A 17 -9.72 -12.62 -16.60
CA PHE A 17 -10.48 -13.25 -15.49
C PHE A 17 -11.78 -13.91 -16.00
N ARG A 18 -11.67 -15.13 -16.50
CA ARG A 18 -12.81 -15.87 -17.05
C ARG A 18 -12.92 -17.26 -16.42
N ALA A 19 -14.19 -17.70 -16.19
CA ALA A 19 -14.44 -19.05 -15.74
C ALA A 19 -13.90 -20.08 -16.74
N GLN A 20 -13.15 -21.04 -16.23
CA GLN A 20 -12.54 -22.13 -16.99
C GLN A 20 -13.45 -23.37 -17.01
N GLY A 21 -13.26 -24.28 -17.98
CA GLY A 21 -14.03 -25.54 -18.03
C GLY A 21 -15.48 -25.39 -18.50
N ARG A 22 -15.85 -24.32 -19.23
CA ARG A 22 -17.22 -24.07 -19.71
C ARG A 22 -17.66 -24.91 -20.90
N THR A 23 -16.79 -25.69 -21.50
CA THR A 23 -17.11 -26.65 -22.56
C THR A 23 -16.71 -28.06 -22.11
N ALA A 24 -17.38 -29.10 -22.63
CA ALA A 24 -17.08 -30.48 -22.26
C ALA A 24 -15.60 -30.84 -22.42
N VAL A 25 -14.97 -30.40 -23.52
CA VAL A 25 -13.55 -30.64 -23.78
C VAL A 25 -12.66 -29.92 -22.72
N ARG A 26 -12.96 -28.69 -22.37
CA ARG A 26 -12.20 -27.96 -21.36
C ARG A 26 -12.44 -28.50 -19.95
N ALA A 27 -13.69 -28.92 -19.63
CA ALA A 27 -13.99 -29.58 -18.36
C ALA A 27 -13.19 -30.87 -18.21
N ARG A 28 -13.12 -31.68 -19.27
CA ARG A 28 -12.31 -32.90 -19.29
C ARG A 28 -10.82 -32.59 -19.08
N GLN A 29 -10.27 -31.57 -19.73
CA GLN A 29 -8.89 -31.16 -19.52
C GLN A 29 -8.61 -30.80 -18.06
N LEU A 30 -9.50 -30.04 -17.41
CA LEU A 30 -9.35 -29.69 -16.00
C LEU A 30 -9.36 -30.91 -15.08
N LEU A 31 -10.21 -31.92 -15.38
CA LEU A 31 -10.20 -33.20 -14.65
C LEU A 31 -8.88 -33.95 -14.84
N ASP A 32 -8.43 -34.04 -16.08
CA ASP A 32 -7.14 -34.73 -16.39
C ASP A 32 -5.96 -34.04 -15.72
N ASP A 33 -5.95 -32.67 -15.67
CA ASP A 33 -4.90 -31.91 -15.01
C ASP A 33 -4.97 -32.07 -13.47
N ALA A 34 -6.18 -32.15 -12.89
CA ALA A 34 -6.35 -32.44 -11.47
C ALA A 34 -5.85 -33.82 -11.07
N LEU A 35 -6.15 -34.84 -11.89
CA LEU A 35 -5.63 -36.22 -11.69
C LEU A 35 -4.10 -36.25 -11.77
N ARG A 36 -3.51 -35.59 -12.77
CA ARG A 36 -2.03 -35.52 -12.89
C ARG A 36 -1.39 -34.84 -11.68
N LEU A 37 -2.02 -33.81 -11.12
CA LEU A 37 -1.54 -33.17 -9.91
C LEU A 37 -1.63 -34.08 -8.68
N GLN A 38 -2.71 -34.86 -8.55
CA GLN A 38 -2.82 -35.89 -7.53
C GLN A 38 -1.71 -36.96 -7.68
N ASP A 39 -1.53 -37.46 -8.89
CA ASP A 39 -0.49 -38.48 -9.20
C ASP A 39 0.94 -37.93 -8.93
N ALA A 40 1.14 -36.64 -9.11
CA ALA A 40 2.38 -35.93 -8.77
C ALA A 40 2.58 -35.73 -7.26
N GLY A 41 1.66 -36.19 -6.40
CA GLY A 41 1.77 -36.10 -4.94
C GLY A 41 1.19 -34.85 -4.30
N CYS A 42 0.31 -34.11 -4.98
CA CYS A 42 -0.45 -33.08 -4.32
C CYS A 42 -1.38 -33.66 -3.26
N PHE A 43 -1.44 -33.03 -2.07
CA PHE A 43 -2.32 -33.45 -0.96
C PHE A 43 -3.69 -32.75 -0.98
N SER A 44 -3.86 -31.74 -1.82
CA SER A 44 -5.10 -30.96 -1.97
C SER A 44 -5.01 -30.14 -3.27
N ILE A 45 -6.18 -29.80 -3.85
CA ILE A 45 -6.27 -28.98 -5.08
C ILE A 45 -7.26 -27.83 -4.87
N VAL A 46 -6.85 -26.62 -5.24
CA VAL A 46 -7.74 -25.46 -5.36
C VAL A 46 -8.43 -25.48 -6.72
N LEU A 47 -9.75 -25.32 -6.73
CA LEU A 47 -10.59 -25.19 -7.93
C LEU A 47 -11.10 -23.74 -7.99
N GLU A 48 -10.54 -22.92 -8.90
CA GLU A 48 -10.88 -21.50 -9.01
C GLU A 48 -11.68 -21.21 -10.28
N CYS A 49 -12.84 -20.54 -10.12
CA CYS A 49 -13.69 -20.10 -11.23
C CYS A 49 -14.03 -21.24 -12.22
N VAL A 50 -14.46 -22.38 -11.69
CA VAL A 50 -14.88 -23.56 -12.44
C VAL A 50 -16.40 -23.73 -12.30
N PRO A 51 -17.14 -24.15 -13.34
CA PRO A 51 -18.57 -24.45 -13.20
C PRO A 51 -18.85 -25.47 -12.09
N ALA A 52 -19.90 -25.24 -11.30
CA ALA A 52 -20.18 -26.01 -10.08
C ALA A 52 -20.30 -27.53 -10.34
N ASN A 53 -20.93 -27.94 -11.46
CA ASN A 53 -21.04 -29.35 -11.85
C ASN A 53 -19.69 -29.98 -12.24
N VAL A 54 -18.80 -29.20 -12.84
CA VAL A 54 -17.44 -29.66 -13.18
C VAL A 54 -16.60 -29.80 -11.91
N ALA A 55 -16.69 -28.83 -11.00
CA ALA A 55 -15.97 -28.90 -9.72
C ALA A 55 -16.45 -30.07 -8.86
N ALA A 56 -17.76 -30.35 -8.82
CA ALA A 56 -18.31 -31.52 -8.14
C ALA A 56 -17.75 -32.83 -8.73
N ALA A 57 -17.79 -32.98 -10.07
CA ALA A 57 -17.26 -34.16 -10.74
C ALA A 57 -15.75 -34.37 -10.49
N ILE A 58 -14.96 -33.29 -10.49
CA ILE A 58 -13.54 -33.34 -10.13
C ILE A 58 -13.37 -33.81 -8.69
N THR A 59 -14.15 -33.26 -7.75
CA THR A 59 -14.08 -33.61 -6.33
C THR A 59 -14.44 -35.06 -6.07
N GLU A 60 -15.48 -35.58 -6.75
CA GLU A 60 -15.89 -36.97 -6.65
C GLU A 60 -14.87 -37.96 -7.24
N THR A 61 -14.09 -37.54 -8.23
CA THR A 61 -13.10 -38.37 -8.92
C THR A 61 -11.76 -38.43 -8.18
N LEU A 62 -11.39 -37.38 -7.47
CA LEU A 62 -10.13 -37.32 -6.74
C LEU A 62 -10.20 -38.00 -5.38
N GLU A 63 -9.08 -38.58 -4.94
CA GLU A 63 -8.90 -39.15 -3.60
C GLU A 63 -8.46 -38.09 -2.56
N ILE A 64 -7.99 -36.95 -3.03
CA ILE A 64 -7.53 -35.82 -2.20
C ILE A 64 -8.59 -34.68 -2.13
N PRO A 65 -8.66 -33.93 -1.04
CA PRO A 65 -9.65 -32.87 -0.87
C PRO A 65 -9.46 -31.71 -1.85
N THR A 66 -10.58 -31.12 -2.26
CA THR A 66 -10.63 -29.92 -3.08
C THR A 66 -11.09 -28.71 -2.28
N ILE A 67 -10.55 -27.52 -2.62
CA ILE A 67 -10.92 -26.24 -2.03
C ILE A 67 -11.45 -25.34 -3.15
N GLY A 68 -12.74 -24.99 -3.09
CA GLY A 68 -13.39 -24.16 -4.10
C GLY A 68 -13.31 -22.68 -3.81
N ILE A 69 -13.06 -21.90 -4.87
CA ILE A 69 -13.27 -20.46 -4.89
C ILE A 69 -13.96 -20.08 -6.19
N GLY A 70 -15.23 -19.65 -6.12
CA GLY A 70 -16.04 -19.46 -7.33
C GLY A 70 -16.29 -20.72 -8.11
N ALA A 71 -16.35 -21.90 -7.44
CA ALA A 71 -16.53 -23.22 -8.02
C ALA A 71 -17.80 -23.94 -7.54
N GLY A 72 -18.71 -23.22 -6.88
CA GLY A 72 -19.94 -23.79 -6.31
C GLY A 72 -19.69 -24.57 -5.02
N GLY A 73 -20.74 -25.23 -4.50
CA GLY A 73 -20.73 -25.88 -3.19
C GLY A 73 -20.31 -27.36 -3.21
N GLY A 74 -19.94 -27.92 -4.37
CA GLY A 74 -19.61 -29.35 -4.54
C GLY A 74 -18.15 -29.70 -4.27
N THR A 75 -17.37 -28.85 -3.64
CA THR A 75 -15.98 -29.07 -3.24
C THR A 75 -15.88 -29.41 -1.76
N SER A 76 -14.78 -30.03 -1.32
CA SER A 76 -14.58 -30.46 0.07
C SER A 76 -14.48 -29.28 1.05
N GLY A 77 -14.01 -28.13 0.60
CA GLY A 77 -13.90 -26.89 1.39
C GLY A 77 -14.05 -25.67 0.51
N GLN A 78 -14.15 -24.49 1.16
CA GLN A 78 -14.35 -23.19 0.50
C GLN A 78 -13.32 -22.19 1.00
N VAL A 79 -12.87 -21.29 0.12
CA VAL A 79 -12.05 -20.14 0.48
C VAL A 79 -12.59 -18.88 -0.23
N LEU A 80 -12.42 -17.73 0.39
CA LEU A 80 -12.64 -16.41 -0.20
C LEU A 80 -11.49 -15.48 0.18
N VAL A 81 -11.25 -14.49 -0.66
CA VAL A 81 -10.28 -13.43 -0.35
C VAL A 81 -10.77 -12.63 0.85
N PHE A 82 -9.94 -12.57 1.89
CA PHE A 82 -10.25 -11.94 3.18
C PHE A 82 -10.77 -10.50 3.04
N HIS A 83 -10.09 -9.69 2.24
CA HIS A 83 -10.48 -8.29 2.01
C HIS A 83 -11.83 -8.16 1.31
N ASP A 84 -12.11 -9.06 0.38
CA ASP A 84 -13.37 -9.06 -0.38
C ASP A 84 -14.54 -9.50 0.51
N MET A 85 -14.37 -10.61 1.24
CA MET A 85 -15.46 -11.14 2.08
C MET A 85 -15.80 -10.23 3.27
N LEU A 86 -14.87 -9.45 3.77
CA LEU A 86 -15.10 -8.48 4.83
C LEU A 86 -15.45 -7.08 4.33
N GLY A 87 -15.48 -6.87 3.02
CA GLY A 87 -15.77 -5.57 2.44
C GLY A 87 -14.77 -4.48 2.87
N MET A 88 -13.49 -4.82 2.91
CA MET A 88 -12.43 -3.90 3.34
C MET A 88 -12.00 -2.94 2.24
N LEU A 89 -12.24 -3.28 0.96
CA LEU A 89 -11.91 -2.44 -0.18
C LEU A 89 -12.97 -1.35 -0.33
N SER A 90 -12.67 -0.14 0.12
CA SER A 90 -13.57 1.01 0.08
C SER A 90 -13.38 1.89 -1.16
N HIS A 91 -12.24 1.80 -1.85
CA HIS A 91 -11.99 2.58 -3.05
C HIS A 91 -12.92 2.16 -4.20
N PRO A 92 -13.64 3.08 -4.86
CA PRO A 92 -14.62 2.75 -5.90
C PRO A 92 -14.07 1.83 -6.99
N HIS A 93 -12.86 2.09 -7.47
CA HIS A 93 -12.19 1.27 -8.49
C HIS A 93 -11.98 -0.18 -8.05
N HIS A 94 -11.68 -0.43 -6.78
CA HIS A 94 -11.50 -1.79 -6.26
C HIS A 94 -12.82 -2.50 -5.96
N GLN A 95 -13.88 -1.75 -5.64
CA GLN A 95 -15.22 -2.32 -5.42
C GLN A 95 -15.82 -2.92 -6.69
N GLU A 96 -15.49 -2.38 -7.86
CA GLU A 96 -15.94 -2.88 -9.17
C GLU A 96 -15.29 -4.22 -9.53
N PHE A 97 -14.14 -4.55 -8.94
CA PHE A 97 -13.38 -5.77 -9.23
C PHE A 97 -13.67 -6.94 -8.27
N VAL A 98 -14.57 -6.76 -7.28
CA VAL A 98 -14.95 -7.88 -6.40
C VAL A 98 -15.68 -8.94 -7.23
N PRO A 99 -15.19 -10.20 -7.24
CA PRO A 99 -15.80 -11.26 -8.04
C PRO A 99 -17.27 -11.50 -7.65
N LYS A 100 -18.11 -11.79 -8.64
CA LYS A 100 -19.57 -12.01 -8.43
C LYS A 100 -19.88 -13.16 -7.47
N PHE A 101 -18.96 -14.12 -7.33
CA PHE A 101 -19.13 -15.24 -6.41
C PHE A 101 -18.76 -14.88 -4.95
N CYS A 102 -18.14 -13.72 -4.73
CA CYS A 102 -17.73 -13.32 -3.39
C CYS A 102 -18.90 -12.69 -2.63
N LYS A 103 -19.42 -13.40 -1.62
CA LYS A 103 -20.38 -12.85 -0.69
C LYS A 103 -19.69 -11.96 0.33
N LYS A 104 -20.18 -10.73 0.50
CA LYS A 104 -19.72 -9.82 1.55
C LYS A 104 -20.43 -10.14 2.87
N TYR A 105 -19.68 -10.38 3.92
CA TYR A 105 -20.17 -10.69 5.28
C TYR A 105 -20.11 -9.49 6.22
N ALA A 106 -19.30 -8.45 5.88
CA ALA A 106 -19.14 -7.24 6.67
C ALA A 106 -18.89 -6.02 5.77
N LYS A 107 -18.80 -4.84 6.37
CA LYS A 107 -18.46 -3.54 5.76
C LYS A 107 -17.29 -2.89 6.50
N VAL A 108 -16.22 -3.64 6.73
CA VAL A 108 -15.08 -3.19 7.55
C VAL A 108 -14.40 -1.96 6.96
N GLY A 109 -14.35 -1.83 5.62
CA GLY A 109 -13.80 -0.66 4.96
C GLY A 109 -14.49 0.66 5.34
N HIS A 110 -15.78 0.63 5.69
CA HIS A 110 -16.52 1.80 6.17
C HIS A 110 -16.02 2.25 7.54
N ALA A 111 -15.90 1.33 8.49
CA ALA A 111 -15.38 1.62 9.83
C ALA A 111 -13.92 2.11 9.79
N ILE A 112 -13.10 1.55 8.89
CA ILE A 112 -11.73 2.02 8.66
C ILE A 112 -11.74 3.45 8.16
N GLN A 113 -12.58 3.76 7.17
CA GLN A 113 -12.68 5.11 6.60
C GLN A 113 -13.15 6.13 7.64
N GLU A 114 -14.15 5.80 8.44
CA GLU A 114 -14.65 6.65 9.54
C GLU A 114 -13.54 6.98 10.54
N GLY A 115 -12.82 5.94 11.03
CA GLY A 115 -11.74 6.14 12.00
C GLY A 115 -10.58 6.97 11.44
N LEU A 116 -10.19 6.74 10.18
CA LEU A 116 -9.13 7.53 9.54
C LEU A 116 -9.56 8.99 9.30
N SER A 117 -10.83 9.22 8.93
CA SER A 117 -11.36 10.57 8.74
C SER A 117 -11.40 11.33 10.06
N GLN A 118 -11.87 10.70 11.14
CA GLN A 118 -11.89 11.29 12.46
C GLN A 118 -10.47 11.64 12.94
N PHE A 119 -9.52 10.72 12.82
CA PHE A 119 -8.11 10.99 13.16
C PHE A 119 -7.56 12.20 12.40
N LYS A 120 -7.82 12.27 11.09
CA LYS A 120 -7.38 13.41 10.27
C LYS A 120 -7.99 14.72 10.78
N GLU A 121 -9.29 14.75 11.02
CA GLU A 121 -10.03 15.94 11.50
C GLU A 121 -9.50 16.40 12.87
N GLU A 122 -9.27 15.49 13.80
CA GLU A 122 -8.73 15.79 15.13
C GLU A 122 -7.30 16.35 15.07
N VAL A 123 -6.44 15.82 14.18
CA VAL A 123 -5.09 16.34 13.96
C VAL A 123 -5.14 17.74 13.33
N GLU A 124 -5.96 17.95 12.30
CA GLU A 124 -6.10 19.25 11.63
C GLU A 124 -6.69 20.32 12.56
N ALA A 125 -7.58 19.91 13.47
CA ALA A 125 -8.16 20.80 14.50
C ALA A 125 -7.25 21.01 15.72
N GLY A 126 -6.12 20.30 15.83
CA GLY A 126 -5.22 20.36 16.99
C GLY A 126 -5.82 19.75 18.27
N VAL A 127 -6.82 18.88 18.14
CA VAL A 127 -7.45 18.16 19.26
C VAL A 127 -6.66 16.90 19.62
N PHE A 128 -6.10 16.23 18.62
CA PHE A 128 -5.20 15.09 18.82
C PHE A 128 -3.74 15.50 18.55
N PRO A 129 -2.76 15.09 19.43
CA PRO A 129 -2.96 14.39 20.70
C PRO A 129 -3.41 15.32 21.80
N GLY A 130 -4.41 14.90 22.59
CA GLY A 130 -4.75 15.54 23.87
C GLY A 130 -3.83 15.09 24.98
N ASP A 131 -4.03 15.65 26.21
CA ASP A 131 -3.18 15.35 27.38
C ASP A 131 -3.13 13.87 27.73
N GLU A 132 -4.23 13.15 27.57
CA GLU A 132 -4.31 11.69 27.81
C GLU A 132 -3.45 10.87 26.86
N TYR A 133 -3.13 11.40 25.68
CA TYR A 133 -2.28 10.79 24.65
C TYR A 133 -0.87 11.38 24.60
N SER A 134 -0.51 12.20 25.61
CA SER A 134 0.81 12.83 25.78
C SER A 134 1.41 12.50 27.16
N PRO A 135 1.60 11.21 27.49
CA PRO A 135 1.92 10.78 28.86
C PRO A 135 3.38 11.02 29.26
N TYR A 136 4.24 11.42 28.33
CA TYR A 136 5.67 11.55 28.59
C TYR A 136 6.01 12.98 29.01
N LEU A 137 6.19 13.15 30.32
CA LEU A 137 6.49 14.44 30.93
C LEU A 137 7.96 14.52 31.31
N MET A 138 8.53 15.70 31.18
CA MET A 138 9.83 16.05 31.71
C MET A 138 9.65 16.62 33.14
N SER A 139 10.59 16.40 34.05
CA SER A 139 10.53 17.04 35.36
C SER A 139 10.81 18.54 35.26
N ASP A 140 10.24 19.36 36.16
CA ASP A 140 10.37 20.82 36.12
C ASP A 140 11.84 21.27 36.06
N GLY A 141 12.72 20.66 36.85
CA GLY A 141 14.15 21.00 36.82
C GLY A 141 14.88 20.63 35.53
N GLU A 142 14.38 19.67 34.75
CA GLU A 142 14.94 19.36 33.43
C GLU A 142 14.32 20.23 32.34
N ILE A 143 13.10 20.71 32.50
CA ILE A 143 12.48 21.71 31.63
C ILE A 143 13.28 23.01 31.68
N GLU A 144 13.58 23.52 32.90
CA GLU A 144 14.38 24.76 33.07
C GLU A 144 15.76 24.64 32.41
N LYS A 145 16.44 23.48 32.55
CA LYS A 145 17.72 23.25 31.88
C LYS A 145 17.62 23.21 30.36
N PHE A 146 16.55 22.58 29.87
CA PHE A 146 16.30 22.48 28.43
C PHE A 146 16.02 23.87 27.83
N ASP A 147 15.21 24.69 28.50
CA ASP A 147 14.92 26.04 28.08
C ASP A 147 16.17 26.92 28.04
N ALA A 148 17.04 26.81 29.05
CA ALA A 148 18.32 27.50 29.07
C ALA A 148 19.25 27.08 27.91
N LEU A 149 19.26 25.80 27.53
CA LEU A 149 19.98 25.33 26.35
C LEU A 149 19.41 25.89 25.05
N LEU A 150 18.08 25.96 24.92
CA LEU A 150 17.41 26.52 23.75
C LEU A 150 17.73 28.00 23.58
N GLU A 151 17.74 28.79 24.67
CA GLU A 151 18.12 30.20 24.63
C GLU A 151 19.58 30.39 24.19
N SER A 152 20.51 29.60 24.75
CA SER A 152 21.93 29.60 24.35
C SER A 152 22.09 29.28 22.86
N ASP A 153 21.44 28.24 22.38
CA ASP A 153 21.48 27.82 20.98
C ASP A 153 20.86 28.86 20.03
N ALA A 154 19.80 29.56 20.48
CA ALA A 154 19.17 30.62 19.69
C ALA A 154 20.10 31.82 19.53
N GLU A 155 20.81 32.21 20.60
CA GLU A 155 21.81 33.30 20.56
C GLU A 155 23.00 32.94 19.67
N GLU A 156 23.53 31.72 19.77
CA GLU A 156 24.59 31.26 18.86
C GLU A 156 24.15 31.26 17.38
N ARG A 157 22.93 30.84 17.10
CA ARG A 157 22.37 30.87 15.74
C ARG A 157 22.21 32.28 15.23
N ARG A 158 21.77 33.22 16.09
CA ARG A 158 21.65 34.63 15.75
C ARG A 158 23.00 35.24 15.42
N ILE A 159 24.03 35.01 16.26
CA ILE A 159 25.39 35.49 16.04
C ILE A 159 25.97 34.92 14.72
N LYS A 160 25.80 33.63 14.47
CA LYS A 160 26.24 33.00 13.19
C LYS A 160 25.55 33.62 11.98
N HIS A 161 24.26 33.89 12.07
CA HIS A 161 23.49 34.52 10.99
C HIS A 161 23.98 35.95 10.71
N ASP A 162 24.22 36.74 11.75
CA ASP A 162 24.70 38.12 11.64
C ASP A 162 26.13 38.18 11.05
N VAL A 163 27.02 37.25 11.43
CA VAL A 163 28.35 37.12 10.84
C VAL A 163 28.30 36.76 9.35
N VAL A 164 27.39 35.85 8.96
CA VAL A 164 27.22 35.48 7.55
C VAL A 164 26.62 36.65 6.76
N ALA A 165 25.61 37.33 7.28
CA ALA A 165 25.02 38.50 6.63
C ALA A 165 26.04 39.62 6.44
N THR A 166 26.87 39.91 7.46
CA THR A 166 27.97 40.91 7.38
C THR A 166 28.99 40.54 6.33
N LYS A 167 29.42 39.27 6.24
CA LYS A 167 30.33 38.80 5.22
C LYS A 167 29.77 38.88 3.81
N MET A 168 28.50 38.61 3.64
CA MET A 168 27.83 38.74 2.33
C MET A 168 27.76 40.22 1.90
N CYS A 169 27.36 41.14 2.78
CA CYS A 169 27.42 42.60 2.50
C CYS A 169 28.81 43.06 2.09
N GLN A 170 29.87 42.62 2.80
CA GLN A 170 31.24 42.99 2.47
C GLN A 170 31.71 42.43 1.13
N ALA A 171 31.25 41.21 0.78
CA ALA A 171 31.55 40.62 -0.51
C ALA A 171 30.87 41.37 -1.67
N ASP A 172 29.63 41.78 -1.50
CA ASP A 172 28.87 42.56 -2.49
C ASP A 172 29.51 43.97 -2.69
N GLU A 173 29.93 44.64 -1.60
CA GLU A 173 30.66 45.89 -1.69
C GLU A 173 32.00 45.75 -2.41
N PHE A 174 32.74 44.64 -2.19
CA PHE A 174 34.01 44.38 -2.83
C PHE A 174 33.86 44.06 -4.32
N GLU A 175 32.81 43.34 -4.74
CA GLU A 175 32.50 43.15 -6.15
C GLU A 175 32.06 44.44 -6.83
N ALA A 176 31.26 45.26 -6.18
CA ALA A 176 30.88 46.59 -6.68
C ALA A 176 32.07 47.49 -6.93
N LEU A 177 33.04 47.53 -6.01
CA LEU A 177 34.29 48.26 -6.16
C LEU A 177 35.16 47.77 -7.32
N LYS A 178 35.22 46.46 -7.59
CA LYS A 178 35.90 45.89 -8.75
C LYS A 178 35.25 46.27 -10.08
N LEU A 179 33.93 46.33 -10.13
CA LEU A 179 33.20 46.72 -11.34
C LEU A 179 33.36 48.20 -11.71
N TYR A 180 33.50 49.08 -10.73
CA TYR A 180 33.72 50.52 -10.93
C TYR A 180 35.20 50.97 -11.00
N GLY A 181 36.13 50.09 -10.63
CA GLY A 181 37.57 50.40 -10.58
C GLY A 181 38.37 50.21 -11.87
N SER A 182 37.76 49.68 -12.92
CA SER A 182 38.47 49.31 -14.16
C SER A 182 38.38 50.29 -15.33
N ASN A 183 37.90 51.52 -15.13
CA ASN A 183 37.74 52.51 -16.20
C ASN A 183 38.43 53.85 -15.92
N LYS A 184 39.72 53.84 -15.60
CA LYS A 184 40.59 55.08 -15.64
C LYS A 184 41.99 54.72 -16.05
N ASN A 185 42.24 54.27 -17.29
CA ASN A 185 43.60 54.35 -17.90
C ASN A 185 43.57 53.89 -19.39
N ASP A 186 42.72 54.44 -20.23
CA ASP A 186 42.91 54.32 -21.70
C ASP A 186 42.41 55.63 -22.42
N GLU A 187 42.82 56.77 -21.92
CA GLU A 187 42.86 57.99 -22.74
C GLU A 187 44.12 58.75 -22.44
N LYS A 188 45.25 58.34 -23.00
CA LYS A 188 46.41 59.18 -23.39
C LYS A 188 47.43 58.29 -24.12
N LYS A 189 47.31 58.25 -25.44
CA LYS A 189 48.41 58.35 -26.40
C LYS A 189 47.89 58.29 -27.84
N GLU A 190 48.02 59.47 -28.45
CA GLU A 190 48.09 59.77 -29.89
C GLU A 190 46.87 59.49 -30.77
#